data_05eb6c3ce4d1a9b790274b4044757b59
#
_entry.id   05eb6c3ce4d1a9b790274b4044757b59
#
_cell.length_a   1.000
_cell.length_b   1.000
_cell.length_c   1.000
_cell.angle_alpha   90.00
_cell.angle_beta   90.00
_cell.angle_gamma   90.00
#
_symmetry.space_group_name_H-M   'P 1'
#
loop_
_entity.id
_entity.type
_entity.pdbx_description
1 polymer ?
#
loop_
_entity_poly.entity_id
_entity_poly.type
_entity_poly.pdbx_seq_one_letter_code
_entity_poly.pdbx_strand_id
1 'polypeptide(L)'
;YAFFKDEVPVGCVIVYNNEIISRSSNMVELLNDSTAHAELIAITSAQNNLNSKNLENCTLYTTLEPCMMCYGAIYWSKIKTIVYGASDQKRGFSKHIINVDRDIKIIKGVLEAESKELLNSFFKKIRD
;
A
#
# COMPACT_ATOMS: atom_id res chain seq x y z
N TYR A 1 -2.64 5.63 12.58
CA TYR A 1 -1.55 5.15 13.46
C TYR A 1 -0.19 5.68 13.04
N ALA A 2 0.17 5.52 11.77
CA ALA A 2 1.45 6.02 11.25
C ALA A 2 1.61 7.54 11.46
N PHE A 3 0.53 8.29 11.29
CA PHE A 3 0.53 9.75 11.45
C PHE A 3 1.05 10.18 12.84
N PHE A 4 0.65 9.47 13.90
CA PHE A 4 1.03 9.81 15.27
C PHE A 4 2.46 9.38 15.60
N LYS A 5 3.13 8.63 14.71
CA LYS A 5 4.52 8.21 14.88
C LYS A 5 5.48 8.94 13.95
N ASP A 6 5.02 10.07 13.37
CA ASP A 6 5.77 10.87 12.40
C ASP A 6 6.12 10.11 11.10
N GLU A 7 5.36 9.06 10.81
CA GLU A 7 5.43 8.36 9.54
C GLU A 7 4.50 9.01 8.52
N VAL A 8 4.79 8.83 7.24
CA VAL A 8 3.83 9.18 6.20
C VAL A 8 2.59 8.28 6.41
N PRO A 9 1.37 8.86 6.51
CA PRO A 9 0.18 8.11 6.92
C PRO A 9 -0.39 7.23 5.80
N VAL A 10 0.29 6.13 5.53
CA VAL A 10 -0.16 5.11 4.60
C VAL A 10 -0.54 3.87 5.38
N GLY A 11 -1.75 3.37 5.18
CA GLY A 11 -2.23 2.13 5.75
C GLY A 11 -2.52 1.12 4.66
N CYS A 12 -2.32 -0.15 4.96
CA CYS A 12 -2.53 -1.25 4.03
C CYS A 12 -3.18 -2.44 4.73
N VAL A 13 -4.13 -3.06 4.04
CA VAL A 13 -4.84 -4.24 4.53
C VAL A 13 -4.87 -5.26 3.39
N ILE A 14 -4.62 -6.53 3.72
CA ILE A 14 -4.78 -7.62 2.76
C ILE A 14 -5.89 -8.54 3.24
N VAL A 15 -6.81 -8.84 2.32
CA VAL A 15 -8.02 -9.64 2.58
C VAL A 15 -7.97 -10.93 1.78
N TYR A 16 -8.30 -12.03 2.44
CA TYR A 16 -8.42 -13.36 1.86
C TYR A 16 -9.70 -14.02 2.39
N ASN A 17 -10.57 -14.51 1.49
CA ASN A 17 -11.85 -15.13 1.85
C ASN A 17 -12.68 -14.24 2.80
N ASN A 18 -12.79 -12.96 2.47
CA ASN A 18 -13.53 -11.95 3.24
C ASN A 18 -12.99 -11.72 4.65
N GLU A 19 -11.78 -12.19 4.95
CA GLU A 19 -11.12 -11.97 6.23
C GLU A 19 -9.87 -11.14 6.05
N ILE A 20 -9.64 -10.20 6.97
CA ILE A 20 -8.40 -9.43 7.00
C ILE A 20 -7.31 -10.33 7.56
N ILE A 21 -6.32 -10.65 6.74
CA ILE A 21 -5.20 -11.50 7.16
C ILE A 21 -3.93 -10.71 7.46
N SER A 22 -3.90 -9.42 7.11
CA SER A 22 -2.74 -8.58 7.33
C SER A 22 -3.16 -7.13 7.42
N ARG A 23 -2.56 -6.39 8.35
CA ARG A 23 -2.71 -4.93 8.50
C ARG A 23 -1.35 -4.34 8.73
N SER A 24 -1.10 -3.18 8.16
CA SER A 24 0.18 -2.51 8.36
C SER A 24 0.05 -1.02 8.12
N SER A 25 1.05 -0.31 8.60
CA SER A 25 1.24 1.11 8.31
C SER A 25 2.70 1.32 7.92
N ASN A 26 2.97 2.49 7.31
CA ASN A 26 4.31 2.85 6.90
C ASN A 26 5.23 2.92 8.14
N MET A 27 6.42 2.31 8.06
CA MET A 27 7.37 2.21 9.17
C MET A 27 8.79 2.63 8.78
N VAL A 28 8.93 3.47 7.76
CA VAL A 28 10.23 3.94 7.27
C VAL A 28 11.04 4.59 8.39
N GLU A 29 10.44 5.49 9.15
CA GLU A 29 11.13 6.22 10.22
C GLU A 29 11.38 5.31 11.44
N LEU A 30 10.37 4.53 11.83
CA LEU A 30 10.48 3.64 12.98
C LEU A 30 11.58 2.60 12.81
N LEU A 31 11.68 2.01 11.63
CA LEU A 31 12.65 0.95 11.35
C LEU A 31 13.94 1.46 10.73
N ASN A 32 14.02 2.77 10.45
CA ASN A 32 15.16 3.36 9.72
C ASN A 32 15.43 2.57 8.43
N ASP A 33 14.35 2.26 7.71
CA ASP A 33 14.37 1.40 6.51
C ASP A 33 13.55 2.08 5.41
N SER A 34 14.24 2.53 4.37
CA SER A 34 13.61 3.24 3.25
C SER A 34 12.60 2.40 2.47
N THR A 35 12.64 1.07 2.64
CA THR A 35 11.71 0.16 1.95
C THR A 35 10.56 -0.30 2.84
N ALA A 36 10.49 0.17 4.10
CA ALA A 36 9.46 -0.25 5.06
C ALA A 36 8.12 0.44 4.79
N HIS A 37 7.63 0.33 3.56
CA HIS A 37 6.32 0.81 3.16
C HIS A 37 5.24 -0.15 3.67
N ALA A 38 4.05 0.40 3.93
CA ALA A 38 2.92 -0.37 4.45
C ALA A 38 2.63 -1.61 3.59
N GLU A 39 2.69 -1.47 2.27
CA GLU A 39 2.37 -2.56 1.34
C GLU A 39 3.36 -3.72 1.46
N LEU A 40 4.67 -3.42 1.55
CA LEU A 40 5.69 -4.47 1.69
C LEU A 40 5.53 -5.23 3.00
N ILE A 41 5.27 -4.51 4.08
CA ILE A 41 5.06 -5.10 5.40
C ILE A 41 3.82 -6.00 5.38
N ALA A 42 2.72 -5.52 4.78
CA ALA A 42 1.49 -6.28 4.67
C ALA A 42 1.65 -7.56 3.86
N ILE A 43 2.37 -7.49 2.74
CA ILE A 43 2.62 -8.65 1.87
C ILE A 43 3.39 -9.72 2.64
N THR A 44 4.48 -9.34 3.31
CA THR A 44 5.28 -10.29 4.08
C THR A 44 4.45 -10.95 5.18
N SER A 45 3.67 -10.18 5.90
CA SER A 45 2.79 -10.69 6.95
C SER A 45 1.73 -11.63 6.40
N ALA A 46 1.11 -11.30 5.26
CA ALA A 46 0.09 -12.14 4.63
C ALA A 46 0.69 -13.48 4.18
N GLN A 47 1.87 -13.45 3.58
CA GLN A 47 2.58 -14.66 3.14
C GLN A 47 2.89 -15.58 4.32
N ASN A 48 3.30 -15.01 5.44
CA ASN A 48 3.56 -15.77 6.66
C ASN A 48 2.26 -16.34 7.24
N ASN A 49 1.19 -15.57 7.24
CA ASN A 49 -0.11 -16.00 7.75
C ASN A 49 -0.65 -17.19 6.96
N LEU A 50 -0.57 -17.14 5.63
CA LEU A 50 -1.06 -18.20 4.75
C LEU A 50 -0.03 -19.29 4.51
N ASN A 51 1.19 -19.13 5.00
CA ASN A 51 2.31 -20.02 4.73
C ASN A 51 2.45 -20.26 3.22
N SER A 52 2.38 -19.18 2.45
CA SER A 52 2.43 -19.23 0.99
C SER A 52 2.95 -17.91 0.46
N LYS A 53 3.91 -17.97 -0.47
CA LYS A 53 4.36 -16.76 -1.16
C LYS A 53 3.40 -16.33 -2.28
N ASN A 54 2.44 -17.18 -2.66
CA ASN A 54 1.44 -16.87 -3.66
C ASN A 54 0.18 -16.33 -2.99
N LEU A 55 -0.16 -15.07 -3.29
CA LEU A 55 -1.33 -14.38 -2.74
C LEU A 55 -2.40 -14.14 -3.82
N GLU A 56 -2.54 -15.06 -4.75
CA GLU A 56 -3.41 -14.94 -5.92
C GLU A 56 -4.86 -14.63 -5.56
N ASN A 57 -5.36 -15.20 -4.48
CA ASN A 57 -6.76 -15.03 -4.07
C ASN A 57 -6.94 -13.90 -3.05
N CYS A 58 -5.93 -13.05 -2.89
CA CYS A 58 -5.97 -11.93 -1.96
C CYS A 58 -6.24 -10.62 -2.67
N THR A 59 -6.85 -9.67 -1.94
CA THR A 59 -7.02 -8.28 -2.38
C THR A 59 -6.23 -7.38 -1.47
N LEU A 60 -5.44 -6.48 -2.04
CA LEU A 60 -4.67 -5.48 -1.30
C LEU A 60 -5.40 -4.14 -1.34
N TYR A 61 -5.67 -3.59 -0.15
CA TYR A 61 -6.28 -2.27 0.02
C TYR A 61 -5.23 -1.34 0.62
N THR A 62 -5.02 -0.18 0.01
CA THR A 62 -4.08 0.82 0.53
C THR A 62 -4.66 2.22 0.40
N THR A 63 -4.33 3.11 1.34
CA THR A 63 -4.84 4.48 1.34
C THR A 63 -4.22 5.34 0.25
N LEU A 64 -2.99 5.02 -0.18
CA LEU A 64 -2.28 5.76 -1.22
C LEU A 64 -1.87 4.81 -2.33
N GLU A 65 -1.89 5.29 -3.57
CA GLU A 65 -1.42 4.53 -4.73
C GLU A 65 -0.03 3.95 -4.44
N PRO A 66 0.18 2.63 -4.64
CA PRO A 66 1.50 2.03 -4.43
C PRO A 66 2.56 2.65 -5.33
N CYS A 67 3.78 2.79 -4.81
CA CYS A 67 4.90 3.22 -5.62
C CYS A 67 5.39 2.08 -6.53
N MET A 68 6.36 2.38 -7.38
CA MET A 68 6.93 1.40 -8.30
C MET A 68 7.51 0.17 -7.58
N MET A 69 8.17 0.38 -6.46
CA MET A 69 8.73 -0.71 -5.64
C MET A 69 7.64 -1.63 -5.11
N CYS A 70 6.58 -1.04 -4.53
CA CYS A 70 5.48 -1.81 -3.95
C CYS A 70 4.66 -2.50 -5.03
N TYR A 71 4.46 -1.86 -6.19
CA TYR A 71 3.79 -2.50 -7.32
C TYR A 71 4.57 -3.75 -7.76
N GLY A 72 5.90 -3.67 -7.81
CA GLY A 72 6.75 -4.83 -8.11
C GLY A 72 6.54 -5.96 -7.13
N ALA A 73 6.48 -5.64 -5.83
CA ALA A 73 6.22 -6.64 -4.80
C ALA A 73 4.84 -7.28 -4.94
N ILE A 74 3.83 -6.48 -5.27
CA ILE A 74 2.46 -6.96 -5.54
C ILE A 74 2.46 -7.92 -6.73
N TYR A 75 3.15 -7.55 -7.80
CA TYR A 75 3.29 -8.39 -8.98
C TYR A 75 3.93 -9.74 -8.64
N TRP A 76 5.05 -9.71 -7.92
CA TRP A 76 5.78 -10.93 -7.57
C TRP A 76 5.03 -11.84 -6.58
N SER A 77 4.19 -11.26 -5.73
CA SER A 77 3.37 -12.02 -4.79
C SER A 77 2.11 -12.61 -5.42
N LYS A 78 1.83 -12.27 -6.69
CA LYS A 78 0.67 -12.75 -7.47
C LYS A 78 -0.67 -12.20 -7.00
N ILE A 79 -0.69 -11.10 -6.25
CA ILE A 79 -1.94 -10.42 -5.91
C ILE A 79 -2.61 -9.95 -7.20
N LYS A 80 -3.90 -10.21 -7.35
CA LYS A 80 -4.65 -9.91 -8.58
C LYS A 80 -5.56 -8.69 -8.49
N THR A 81 -5.77 -8.16 -7.30
CA THR A 81 -6.64 -7.00 -7.12
C THR A 81 -5.98 -5.99 -6.17
N ILE A 82 -5.85 -4.76 -6.64
CA ILE A 82 -5.35 -3.62 -5.86
C ILE A 82 -6.48 -2.59 -5.76
N VAL A 83 -6.78 -2.16 -4.54
CA VAL A 83 -7.75 -1.10 -4.27
C VAL A 83 -7.02 0.02 -3.54
N TYR A 84 -7.03 1.25 -4.09
CA TYR A 84 -6.38 2.35 -3.40
C TYR A 84 -7.25 3.60 -3.38
N GLY A 85 -6.97 4.47 -2.38
CA GLY A 85 -7.71 5.71 -2.18
C GLY A 85 -7.15 6.84 -3.04
N ALA A 86 -6.10 7.48 -2.55
CA ALA A 86 -5.52 8.65 -3.21
C ALA A 86 -4.47 8.26 -4.25
N SER A 87 -4.46 8.95 -5.39
CA SER A 87 -3.40 8.81 -6.39
C SER A 87 -2.16 9.55 -5.93
N ASP A 88 -0.98 9.01 -6.22
CA ASP A 88 0.29 9.65 -5.95
C ASP A 88 0.85 10.23 -7.25
N GLN A 89 0.80 11.55 -7.39
CA GLN A 89 1.16 12.22 -8.62
C GLN A 89 2.66 12.15 -8.93
N LYS A 90 3.49 11.92 -7.92
CA LYS A 90 4.94 11.86 -8.09
C LYS A 90 5.48 10.45 -8.16
N ARG A 91 5.03 9.57 -7.26
CA ARG A 91 5.64 8.26 -7.04
C ARG A 91 4.72 7.08 -7.31
N GLY A 92 3.47 7.32 -7.67
CA GLY A 92 2.53 6.25 -7.98
C GLY A 92 3.02 5.39 -9.15
N PHE A 93 2.74 4.10 -9.10
CA PHE A 93 3.21 3.17 -10.12
C PHE A 93 2.70 3.55 -11.52
N SER A 94 1.52 4.14 -11.61
CA SER A 94 0.93 4.52 -12.90
C SER A 94 1.76 5.59 -13.63
N LYS A 95 2.63 6.31 -12.92
CA LYS A 95 3.52 7.33 -13.51
C LYS A 95 4.85 6.76 -13.96
N HIS A 96 5.24 5.60 -13.48
CA HIS A 96 6.59 5.06 -13.69
C HIS A 96 6.62 3.71 -14.37
N ILE A 97 5.50 3.00 -14.43
CA ILE A 97 5.43 1.68 -15.06
C ILE A 97 4.65 1.80 -16.36
N ILE A 98 5.35 1.55 -17.48
CA ILE A 98 4.77 1.69 -18.82
C ILE A 98 3.77 0.58 -19.12
N ASN A 99 4.12 -0.66 -18.76
CA ASN A 99 3.30 -1.84 -19.05
C ASN A 99 2.79 -2.44 -17.76
N VAL A 100 1.68 -1.91 -17.24
CA VAL A 100 1.01 -2.47 -16.07
C VAL A 100 0.40 -3.82 -16.47
N ASP A 101 0.59 -4.83 -15.60
CA ASP A 101 0.05 -6.16 -15.84
C ASP A 101 -1.47 -6.10 -15.95
N ARG A 102 -2.00 -6.57 -17.09
CA ARG A 102 -3.44 -6.54 -17.38
C ARG A 102 -4.23 -7.54 -16.50
N ASP A 103 -3.55 -8.52 -15.92
CA ASP A 103 -4.19 -9.49 -15.05
C ASP A 103 -4.41 -8.93 -13.65
N ILE A 104 -3.83 -7.79 -13.33
CA ILE A 104 -4.04 -7.13 -12.05
C ILE A 104 -5.19 -6.13 -12.20
N LYS A 105 -6.28 -6.38 -11.49
CA LYS A 105 -7.42 -5.47 -11.46
C LYS A 105 -7.11 -4.32 -10.53
N ILE A 106 -7.31 -3.09 -11.00
CA ILE A 106 -7.02 -1.88 -10.22
C ILE A 106 -8.31 -1.10 -10.02
N ILE A 107 -8.65 -0.83 -8.75
CA ILE A 107 -9.80 -0.03 -8.36
C ILE A 107 -9.25 1.16 -7.58
N LYS A 108 -9.53 2.38 -8.05
CA LYS A 108 -8.99 3.60 -7.45
C LYS A 108 -10.09 4.54 -6.98
N GLY A 109 -9.72 5.49 -6.12
CA GLY A 109 -10.61 6.54 -5.67
C GLY A 109 -11.47 6.18 -4.47
N VAL A 110 -11.26 5.01 -3.87
CA VAL A 110 -12.00 4.59 -2.67
C VAL A 110 -11.51 5.42 -1.48
N LEU A 111 -12.41 6.23 -0.89
CA LEU A 111 -12.10 7.15 0.21
C LEU A 111 -10.95 8.11 -0.15
N GLU A 112 -10.90 8.55 -1.42
CA GLU A 112 -9.79 9.38 -1.93
C GLU A 112 -9.67 10.70 -1.19
N ALA A 113 -10.80 11.38 -0.93
CA ALA A 113 -10.79 12.69 -0.27
C ALA A 113 -10.21 12.61 1.14
N GLU A 114 -10.60 11.59 1.91
CA GLU A 114 -10.12 11.38 3.27
C GLU A 114 -8.63 11.04 3.30
N SER A 115 -8.17 10.21 2.37
CA SER A 115 -6.76 9.86 2.24
C SER A 115 -5.90 11.07 1.87
N LYS A 116 -6.36 11.89 0.92
CA LYS A 116 -5.66 13.12 0.53
C LYS A 116 -5.57 14.10 1.68
N GLU A 117 -6.66 14.29 2.42
CA GLU A 117 -6.69 15.20 3.55
C GLU A 117 -5.69 14.80 4.63
N LEU A 118 -5.62 13.50 4.94
CA LEU A 118 -4.68 12.98 5.93
C LEU A 118 -3.23 13.21 5.51
N LEU A 119 -2.91 12.94 4.24
CA LEU A 119 -1.58 13.17 3.69
C LEU A 119 -1.20 14.65 3.69
N ASN A 120 -2.12 15.52 3.29
CA ASN A 120 -1.88 16.97 3.27
C ASN A 120 -1.65 17.50 4.68
N SER A 121 -2.39 17.02 5.67
CA SER A 121 -2.23 17.42 7.07
C SER A 121 -0.85 16.99 7.60
N PHE A 122 -0.39 15.81 7.24
CA PHE A 122 0.93 15.33 7.64
C PHE A 122 2.04 16.23 7.06
N PHE A 123 1.98 16.51 5.75
CA PHE A 123 3.00 17.33 5.11
C PHE A 123 3.02 18.77 5.64
N LYS A 124 1.86 19.30 5.98
CA LYS A 124 1.77 20.62 6.63
C LYS A 124 2.45 20.59 7.99
N LYS A 125 2.21 19.55 8.78
CA LYS A 125 2.81 19.38 10.10
C LYS A 125 4.34 19.41 10.06
N ILE A 126 4.94 18.72 9.11
CA ILE A 126 6.41 18.64 9.04
C ILE A 126 7.05 19.91 8.47
N ARG A 127 6.27 20.74 7.73
CA ARG A 127 6.77 22.04 7.24
C ARG A 127 6.71 23.12 8.32
N ASP A 128 5.78 23.00 9.23
CA ASP A 128 5.61 23.94 10.33
C ASP A 128 6.53 23.58 11.49
#